data_1854212cb0ceea66ab5da3e318201565
#
_entry.id   1854212cb0ceea66ab5da3e318201565
#
_cell.length_a   1.000
_cell.length_b   1.000
_cell.length_c   1.000
_cell.angle_alpha   90.00
_cell.angle_beta   90.00
_cell.angle_gamma   90.00
#
_symmetry.space_group_name_H-M   'P 1'
#
loop_
_entity.id
_entity.type
_entity.pdbx_description
1 polymer ?
#
loop_
_entity_poly.entity_id
_entity_poly.type
_entity_poly.pdbx_seq_one_letter_code
_entity_poly.pdbx_strand_id
1 'polypeptide(L)'
;TFKGTRDGLVYARVVLPKTDQKVPVIFHFHGYMGRCWDWADMLAYTVAGYGVVSMDVRGQSGYSTDGDRSPLGNTVKGQIIRGAVEGPDELFYKDVYLDLYQLIEIVASLPQVDDSKLASYGASQGGALALVAAGLNSRIQRTVTIYPFLSDFRRVLEIGNTSEAYDELFRYFKFHDPFHETEDRLM
;
A
#
# COMPACT_ATOMS: atom_id res chain seq x y z
N THR A 1 -12.62 6.23 -7.20
CA THR A 1 -11.71 7.11 -6.43
C THR A 1 -12.40 7.62 -5.19
N PHE A 2 -11.63 7.90 -4.17
CA PHE A 2 -12.07 8.57 -2.95
C PHE A 2 -10.99 9.57 -2.49
N LYS A 3 -11.38 10.51 -1.63
CA LYS A 3 -10.46 11.48 -1.05
C LYS A 3 -9.77 10.83 0.16
N GLY A 4 -8.48 10.64 0.04
CA GLY A 4 -7.63 10.17 1.14
C GLY A 4 -7.15 11.32 2.03
N THR A 5 -6.17 11.05 2.87
CA THR A 5 -5.54 12.06 3.71
C THR A 5 -4.84 13.13 2.88
N ARG A 6 -4.67 14.33 3.43
CA ARG A 6 -3.92 15.47 2.84
C ARG A 6 -4.31 15.78 1.38
N ASP A 7 -5.61 15.73 1.08
CA ASP A 7 -6.18 16.03 -0.24
C ASP A 7 -5.72 15.11 -1.38
N GLY A 8 -5.07 13.99 -1.09
CA GLY A 8 -4.77 12.96 -2.07
C GLY A 8 -6.05 12.30 -2.62
N LEU A 9 -6.09 12.04 -3.92
CA LEU A 9 -7.14 11.23 -4.53
C LEU A 9 -6.63 9.79 -4.68
N VAL A 10 -7.26 8.85 -4.00
CA VAL A 10 -6.91 7.43 -4.06
C VAL A 10 -7.80 6.72 -5.07
N TYR A 11 -7.16 6.07 -6.02
CA TYR A 11 -7.81 5.24 -7.03
C TYR A 11 -7.73 3.77 -6.64
N ALA A 12 -8.83 3.04 -6.85
CA ALA A 12 -8.85 1.59 -6.78
C ALA A 12 -9.76 1.03 -7.86
N ARG A 13 -9.39 -0.13 -8.40
CA ARG A 13 -10.28 -0.94 -9.24
C ARG A 13 -11.03 -1.91 -8.35
N VAL A 14 -12.32 -2.04 -8.64
CA VAL A 14 -13.19 -2.98 -7.95
C VAL A 14 -13.89 -3.85 -9.01
N VAL A 15 -13.74 -5.15 -8.88
CA VAL A 15 -14.45 -6.14 -9.72
C VAL A 15 -15.20 -7.09 -8.79
N LEU A 16 -16.50 -7.17 -8.97
CA LEU A 16 -17.36 -8.06 -8.20
C LEU A 16 -18.04 -9.07 -9.13
N PRO A 17 -18.21 -10.32 -8.73
CA PRO A 17 -19.04 -11.28 -9.45
C PRO A 17 -20.48 -10.77 -9.58
N LYS A 18 -21.10 -11.02 -10.71
CA LYS A 18 -22.53 -10.74 -10.90
C LYS A 18 -23.36 -11.83 -10.22
N THR A 19 -23.82 -11.55 -9.01
CA THR A 19 -24.59 -12.49 -8.18
C THR A 19 -25.51 -11.71 -7.24
N ASP A 20 -26.59 -12.35 -6.80
CA ASP A 20 -27.52 -11.78 -5.80
C ASP A 20 -27.03 -12.04 -4.36
N GLN A 21 -25.95 -12.79 -4.18
CA GLN A 21 -25.37 -13.09 -2.87
C GLN A 21 -24.22 -12.11 -2.57
N LYS A 22 -23.98 -11.84 -1.29
CA LYS A 22 -22.80 -11.15 -0.83
C LYS A 22 -21.54 -12.00 -1.11
N VAL A 23 -20.47 -11.35 -1.57
CA VAL A 23 -19.25 -12.03 -2.00
C VAL A 23 -18.09 -11.73 -1.05
N PRO A 24 -17.19 -12.69 -0.80
CA PRO A 24 -15.92 -12.46 -0.14
C PRO A 24 -15.04 -11.55 -1.02
N VAL A 25 -14.19 -10.72 -0.40
CA VAL A 25 -13.35 -9.77 -1.15
C VAL A 25 -11.87 -9.92 -0.81
N ILE A 26 -11.04 -9.86 -1.85
CA ILE A 26 -9.58 -9.83 -1.76
C ILE A 26 -9.10 -8.41 -2.07
N PHE A 27 -8.40 -7.78 -1.12
CA PHE A 27 -7.69 -6.52 -1.33
C PHE A 27 -6.28 -6.81 -1.82
N HIS A 28 -5.97 -6.37 -3.03
CA HIS A 28 -4.65 -6.47 -3.63
C HIS A 28 -3.90 -5.15 -3.53
N PHE A 29 -2.63 -5.22 -3.12
CA PHE A 29 -1.69 -4.12 -3.08
C PHE A 29 -0.46 -4.42 -3.95
N HIS A 30 -0.07 -3.45 -4.78
CA HIS A 30 1.03 -3.60 -5.74
C HIS A 30 2.41 -3.35 -5.12
N GLY A 31 3.46 -3.78 -5.82
CA GLY A 31 4.86 -3.52 -5.45
C GLY A 31 5.26 -2.05 -5.60
N TYR A 32 6.42 -1.67 -5.03
CA TYR A 32 6.91 -0.31 -5.01
C TYR A 32 6.99 0.31 -6.40
N MET A 33 6.51 1.53 -6.55
CA MET A 33 6.38 2.27 -7.81
C MET A 33 5.52 1.58 -8.88
N GLY A 34 4.74 0.56 -8.50
CA GLY A 34 3.79 -0.10 -9.38
C GLY A 34 2.43 0.61 -9.47
N ARG A 35 1.44 -0.13 -9.92
CA ARG A 35 0.05 0.29 -10.02
C ARG A 35 -0.88 -0.88 -9.74
N CYS A 36 -2.17 -0.60 -9.57
CA CYS A 36 -3.20 -1.62 -9.41
C CYS A 36 -3.24 -2.59 -10.60
N TRP A 37 -3.70 -3.80 -10.33
CA TRP A 37 -3.88 -4.83 -11.37
C TRP A 37 -4.76 -4.36 -12.52
N ASP A 38 -4.50 -4.87 -13.70
CA ASP A 38 -5.40 -4.73 -14.82
C ASP A 38 -6.60 -5.69 -14.69
N TRP A 39 -7.64 -5.45 -15.48
CA TRP A 39 -8.87 -6.24 -15.42
C TRP A 39 -8.64 -7.73 -15.59
N ALA A 40 -7.70 -8.11 -16.49
CA ALA A 40 -7.39 -9.50 -16.78
C ALA A 40 -6.86 -10.24 -15.53
N ASP A 41 -6.02 -9.59 -14.73
CA ASP A 41 -5.44 -10.17 -13.51
C ASP A 41 -6.51 -10.45 -12.44
N MET A 42 -7.56 -9.63 -12.42
CA MET A 42 -8.65 -9.73 -11.44
C MET A 42 -9.68 -10.81 -11.80
N LEU A 43 -9.85 -11.12 -13.10
CA LEU A 43 -10.90 -12.01 -13.59
C LEU A 43 -10.79 -13.44 -13.05
N ALA A 44 -9.60 -13.97 -12.89
CA ALA A 44 -9.40 -15.33 -12.37
C ALA A 44 -10.05 -15.51 -10.99
N TYR A 45 -9.88 -14.54 -10.11
CA TYR A 45 -10.49 -14.54 -8.78
C TYR A 45 -11.98 -14.30 -8.84
N THR A 46 -12.42 -13.42 -9.74
CA THR A 46 -13.83 -13.09 -9.89
C THR A 46 -14.64 -14.28 -10.40
N VAL A 47 -14.09 -15.05 -11.34
CA VAL A 47 -14.69 -16.31 -11.82
C VAL A 47 -14.76 -17.36 -10.71
N ALA A 48 -13.80 -17.35 -9.78
CA ALA A 48 -13.82 -18.22 -8.60
C ALA A 48 -14.79 -17.75 -7.49
N GLY A 49 -15.52 -16.65 -7.72
CA GLY A 49 -16.54 -16.15 -6.79
C GLY A 49 -16.08 -15.10 -5.81
N TYR A 50 -14.85 -14.56 -5.96
CA TYR A 50 -14.32 -13.50 -5.11
C TYR A 50 -14.48 -12.13 -5.75
N GLY A 51 -14.87 -11.12 -4.97
CA GLY A 51 -14.62 -9.74 -5.34
C GLY A 51 -13.12 -9.42 -5.22
N VAL A 52 -12.61 -8.57 -6.10
CA VAL A 52 -11.22 -8.11 -6.04
C VAL A 52 -11.19 -6.60 -6.03
N VAL A 53 -10.42 -6.05 -5.09
CA VAL A 53 -10.15 -4.62 -4.99
C VAL A 53 -8.64 -4.42 -5.10
N SER A 54 -8.20 -3.69 -6.10
CA SER A 54 -6.79 -3.39 -6.31
C SER A 54 -6.55 -1.89 -6.20
N MET A 55 -5.77 -1.47 -5.19
CA MET A 55 -5.50 -0.07 -4.89
C MET A 55 -4.25 0.43 -5.60
N ASP A 56 -4.30 1.66 -6.13
CA ASP A 56 -3.11 2.43 -6.47
C ASP A 56 -2.60 3.17 -5.24
N VAL A 57 -1.34 2.94 -4.88
CA VAL A 57 -0.66 3.72 -3.84
C VAL A 57 -0.47 5.15 -4.34
N ARG A 58 -0.77 6.14 -3.47
CA ARG A 58 -0.62 7.56 -3.79
C ARG A 58 0.78 7.90 -4.31
N GLY A 59 0.88 8.83 -5.24
CA GLY A 59 2.15 9.35 -5.74
C GLY A 59 3.07 8.34 -6.43
N GLN A 60 2.55 7.15 -6.82
CA GLN A 60 3.27 6.15 -7.61
C GLN A 60 2.74 6.08 -9.05
N SER A 61 2.98 4.98 -9.78
CA SER A 61 2.73 4.92 -11.23
C SER A 61 1.25 4.85 -11.65
N GLY A 62 0.31 4.72 -10.70
CA GLY A 62 -1.11 4.61 -10.98
C GLY A 62 -1.83 5.97 -11.10
N TYR A 63 -3.13 5.94 -10.87
CA TYR A 63 -4.02 7.11 -10.95
C TYR A 63 -4.25 7.82 -9.62
N SER A 64 -3.63 7.35 -8.53
CA SER A 64 -3.69 8.03 -7.25
C SER A 64 -2.73 9.22 -7.22
N THR A 65 -3.22 10.35 -6.72
CA THR A 65 -2.40 11.54 -6.49
C THR A 65 -2.03 11.64 -5.01
N ASP A 66 -1.01 12.43 -4.72
CA ASP A 66 -0.60 12.75 -3.36
C ASP A 66 -0.79 14.26 -3.08
N GLY A 67 -2.00 14.73 -3.30
CA GLY A 67 -2.33 16.14 -3.24
C GLY A 67 -1.44 16.95 -4.21
N ASP A 68 -0.96 18.10 -3.74
CA ASP A 68 -0.07 18.96 -4.51
C ASP A 68 1.39 18.47 -4.55
N ARG A 69 1.72 17.41 -3.78
CA ARG A 69 3.09 16.90 -3.64
C ARG A 69 3.52 16.01 -4.79
N SER A 70 2.59 15.33 -5.42
CA SER A 70 2.88 14.38 -6.49
C SER A 70 1.70 14.25 -7.45
N PRO A 71 1.77 14.89 -8.62
CA PRO A 71 0.75 14.76 -9.66
C PRO A 71 0.76 13.35 -10.27
N LEU A 72 -0.23 13.07 -11.13
CA LEU A 72 -0.27 11.86 -11.94
C LEU A 72 1.00 11.69 -12.78
N GLY A 73 1.44 10.44 -12.93
CA GLY A 73 2.62 10.11 -13.73
C GLY A 73 3.95 10.38 -13.03
N ASN A 74 3.94 10.49 -11.71
CA ASN A 74 5.17 10.63 -10.94
C ASN A 74 6.06 9.39 -11.11
N THR A 75 7.32 9.62 -11.49
CA THR A 75 8.34 8.57 -11.63
C THR A 75 9.50 8.74 -10.63
N VAL A 76 9.38 9.69 -9.72
CA VAL A 76 10.42 9.99 -8.72
C VAL A 76 10.28 9.02 -7.54
N LYS A 77 11.38 8.33 -7.22
CA LYS A 77 11.54 7.52 -6.00
C LYS A 77 11.85 8.43 -4.80
N GLY A 78 11.99 7.85 -3.61
CA GLY A 78 12.30 8.61 -2.39
C GLY A 78 11.13 8.64 -1.41
N GLN A 79 10.23 7.70 -1.51
CA GLN A 79 9.01 7.68 -0.69
C GLN A 79 9.20 7.00 0.66
N ILE A 80 10.18 6.10 0.80
CA ILE A 80 10.47 5.42 2.07
C ILE A 80 10.89 6.42 3.14
N ILE A 81 11.79 7.34 2.76
CA ILE A 81 12.38 8.33 3.69
C ILE A 81 11.57 9.63 3.78
N ARG A 82 10.53 9.77 2.96
CA ARG A 82 9.76 11.03 2.90
C ARG A 82 9.00 11.26 4.18
N GLY A 83 9.25 12.41 4.82
CA GLY A 83 8.70 12.78 6.12
C GLY A 83 9.57 12.42 7.31
N ALA A 84 10.69 11.70 7.12
CA ALA A 84 11.57 11.26 8.21
C ALA A 84 12.17 12.43 9.00
N VAL A 85 12.54 13.51 8.31
CA VAL A 85 13.11 14.71 8.94
C VAL A 85 12.06 15.44 9.77
N GLU A 86 10.87 15.56 9.24
CA GLU A 86 9.76 16.32 9.85
C GLU A 86 9.16 15.56 11.05
N GLY A 87 9.12 14.26 11.02
CA GLY A 87 8.65 13.42 12.11
C GLY A 87 7.67 12.32 11.71
N PRO A 88 7.29 11.42 12.65
CA PRO A 88 6.48 10.25 12.33
C PRO A 88 5.10 10.59 11.76
N ASP A 89 4.56 11.74 12.09
CA ASP A 89 3.28 12.20 11.56
C ASP A 89 3.32 12.63 10.10
N GLU A 90 4.51 12.93 9.58
CA GLU A 90 4.76 13.37 8.23
C GLU A 90 5.24 12.25 7.29
N LEU A 91 5.44 11.04 7.84
CA LEU A 91 5.87 9.90 7.05
C LEU A 91 4.86 9.56 5.95
N PHE A 92 5.35 9.41 4.72
CA PHE A 92 4.53 9.08 3.56
C PHE A 92 3.69 7.80 3.76
N TYR A 93 4.30 6.76 4.32
CA TYR A 93 3.59 5.49 4.51
C TYR A 93 2.49 5.56 5.58
N LYS A 94 2.54 6.51 6.52
CA LYS A 94 1.40 6.77 7.40
C LYS A 94 0.14 7.13 6.60
N ASP A 95 0.29 8.03 5.63
CA ASP A 95 -0.84 8.40 4.76
C ASP A 95 -1.33 7.22 3.91
N VAL A 96 -0.40 6.40 3.39
CA VAL A 96 -0.74 5.18 2.64
C VAL A 96 -1.50 4.18 3.53
N TYR A 97 -1.10 4.02 4.79
CA TYR A 97 -1.77 3.13 5.74
C TYR A 97 -3.19 3.61 6.08
N LEU A 98 -3.38 4.90 6.19
CA LEU A 98 -4.71 5.49 6.39
C LEU A 98 -5.60 5.34 5.14
N ASP A 99 -5.03 5.49 3.96
CA ASP A 99 -5.76 5.28 2.69
C ASP A 99 -6.25 3.85 2.54
N LEU A 100 -5.39 2.87 2.81
CA LEU A 100 -5.82 1.46 2.71
C LEU A 100 -6.88 1.10 3.77
N TYR A 101 -6.75 1.64 4.98
CA TYR A 101 -7.77 1.46 6.01
C TYR A 101 -9.11 2.03 5.55
N GLN A 102 -9.12 3.26 5.05
CA GLN A 102 -10.31 3.92 4.52
C GLN A 102 -10.92 3.16 3.34
N LEU A 103 -10.08 2.64 2.42
CA LEU A 103 -10.55 1.80 1.31
C LEU A 103 -11.27 0.55 1.80
N ILE A 104 -10.72 -0.13 2.82
CA ILE A 104 -11.34 -1.32 3.39
C ILE A 104 -12.72 -0.98 3.99
N GLU A 105 -12.84 0.11 4.74
CA GLU A 105 -14.11 0.57 5.31
C GLU A 105 -15.15 0.90 4.21
N ILE A 106 -14.73 1.60 3.16
CA ILE A 106 -15.60 1.92 2.03
C ILE A 106 -16.12 0.64 1.36
N VAL A 107 -15.23 -0.31 1.07
CA VAL A 107 -15.59 -1.56 0.39
C VAL A 107 -16.47 -2.46 1.28
N ALA A 108 -16.14 -2.56 2.58
CA ALA A 108 -16.93 -3.32 3.55
C ALA A 108 -18.38 -2.80 3.68
N SER A 109 -18.60 -1.51 3.42
CA SER A 109 -19.94 -0.90 3.44
C SER A 109 -20.79 -1.19 2.20
N LEU A 110 -20.22 -1.76 1.14
CA LEU A 110 -20.96 -2.06 -0.09
C LEU A 110 -21.96 -3.20 0.14
N PRO A 111 -23.21 -3.09 -0.34
CA PRO A 111 -24.25 -4.09 -0.08
C PRO A 111 -23.94 -5.47 -0.68
N GLN A 112 -23.08 -5.53 -1.72
CA GLN A 112 -22.66 -6.76 -2.39
C GLN A 112 -21.53 -7.49 -1.65
N VAL A 113 -20.91 -6.88 -0.64
CA VAL A 113 -19.72 -7.41 0.05
C VAL A 113 -20.10 -8.14 1.33
N ASP A 114 -19.53 -9.33 1.51
CA ASP A 114 -19.53 -10.03 2.79
C ASP A 114 -18.34 -9.52 3.63
N ASP A 115 -18.60 -8.55 4.48
CA ASP A 115 -17.61 -7.88 5.31
C ASP A 115 -17.00 -8.78 6.41
N SER A 116 -17.56 -9.96 6.61
CA SER A 116 -16.99 -11.01 7.49
C SER A 116 -15.96 -11.90 6.76
N LYS A 117 -15.78 -11.73 5.44
CA LYS A 117 -14.91 -12.56 4.58
C LYS A 117 -13.98 -11.70 3.73
N LEU A 118 -13.20 -10.87 4.37
CA LEU A 118 -12.22 -10.03 3.71
C LEU A 118 -10.81 -10.63 3.84
N ALA A 119 -10.03 -10.52 2.78
CA ALA A 119 -8.64 -10.96 2.74
C ALA A 119 -7.75 -9.88 2.13
N SER A 120 -6.46 -9.89 2.48
CA SER A 120 -5.44 -9.04 1.88
C SER A 120 -4.36 -9.88 1.19
N TYR A 121 -3.81 -9.34 0.09
CA TYR A 121 -2.79 -10.01 -0.72
C TYR A 121 -1.84 -8.98 -1.32
N GLY A 122 -0.55 -9.31 -1.33
CA GLY A 122 0.44 -8.51 -2.04
C GLY A 122 1.84 -9.07 -1.96
N ALA A 123 2.71 -8.52 -2.82
CA ALA A 123 4.12 -8.85 -2.88
C ALA A 123 4.97 -7.59 -2.71
N SER A 124 6.17 -7.72 -2.14
CA SER A 124 7.09 -6.60 -1.91
C SER A 124 6.42 -5.50 -1.07
N GLN A 125 6.36 -4.24 -1.53
CA GLN A 125 5.55 -3.19 -0.90
C GLN A 125 4.12 -3.66 -0.62
N GLY A 126 3.50 -4.29 -1.61
CA GLY A 126 2.14 -4.82 -1.45
C GLY A 126 2.04 -5.89 -0.36
N GLY A 127 3.10 -6.68 -0.15
CA GLY A 127 3.18 -7.64 0.94
C GLY A 127 3.17 -6.97 2.32
N ALA A 128 3.92 -5.88 2.47
CA ALA A 128 3.87 -5.06 3.69
C ALA A 128 2.50 -4.41 3.89
N LEU A 129 1.93 -3.83 2.84
CA LEU A 129 0.60 -3.23 2.91
C LEU A 129 -0.49 -4.25 3.24
N ALA A 130 -0.36 -5.50 2.78
CA ALA A 130 -1.27 -6.57 3.14
C ALA A 130 -1.20 -6.92 4.64
N LEU A 131 0.01 -6.92 5.23
CA LEU A 131 0.19 -7.09 6.68
C LEU A 131 -0.40 -5.91 7.46
N VAL A 132 -0.12 -4.68 7.02
CA VAL A 132 -0.68 -3.46 7.64
C VAL A 132 -2.20 -3.48 7.60
N ALA A 133 -2.79 -3.88 6.47
CA ALA A 133 -4.24 -4.03 6.35
C ALA A 133 -4.83 -4.96 7.44
N ALA A 134 -4.18 -6.11 7.66
CA ALA A 134 -4.61 -7.05 8.70
C ALA A 134 -4.37 -6.54 10.12
N GLY A 135 -3.28 -5.79 10.33
CA GLY A 135 -2.96 -5.20 11.63
C GLY A 135 -3.90 -4.05 12.03
N LEU A 136 -4.34 -3.26 11.05
CA LEU A 136 -5.19 -2.09 11.30
C LEU A 136 -6.70 -2.40 11.25
N ASN A 137 -7.11 -3.44 10.52
CA ASN A 137 -8.53 -3.72 10.31
C ASN A 137 -8.89 -5.18 10.62
N SER A 138 -9.60 -5.40 11.72
CA SER A 138 -10.00 -6.71 12.19
C SER A 138 -10.95 -7.48 11.25
N ARG A 139 -11.54 -6.84 10.24
CA ARG A 139 -12.32 -7.50 9.19
C ARG A 139 -11.46 -8.32 8.23
N ILE A 140 -10.15 -8.04 8.14
CA ILE A 140 -9.23 -8.85 7.32
C ILE A 140 -8.98 -10.17 8.05
N GLN A 141 -9.58 -11.24 7.54
CA GLN A 141 -9.56 -12.58 8.15
C GLN A 141 -8.41 -13.46 7.65
N ARG A 142 -7.88 -13.15 6.47
CA ARG A 142 -6.79 -13.89 5.83
C ARG A 142 -5.85 -12.91 5.14
N THR A 143 -4.55 -13.20 5.23
CA THR A 143 -3.51 -12.39 4.59
C THR A 143 -2.52 -13.30 3.90
N VAL A 144 -2.21 -12.99 2.65
CA VAL A 144 -1.12 -13.61 1.91
C VAL A 144 -0.09 -12.52 1.59
N THR A 145 1.07 -12.65 2.19
CA THR A 145 2.19 -11.74 2.00
C THR A 145 3.36 -12.48 1.36
N ILE A 146 3.93 -11.88 0.32
CA ILE A 146 5.04 -12.47 -0.44
C ILE A 146 6.22 -11.51 -0.32
N TYR A 147 7.34 -12.00 0.27
CA TYR A 147 8.60 -11.25 0.51
C TYR A 147 8.33 -9.77 0.86
N PRO A 148 7.71 -9.47 2.02
CA PRO A 148 7.28 -8.11 2.35
C PRO A 148 8.47 -7.15 2.39
N PHE A 149 8.33 -6.03 1.68
CA PHE A 149 9.19 -4.87 1.70
C PHE A 149 8.72 -3.92 2.81
N LEU A 150 9.47 -2.92 3.19
CA LEU A 150 9.15 -1.96 4.27
C LEU A 150 9.12 -2.61 5.67
N SER A 151 9.94 -3.60 5.89
CA SER A 151 10.07 -4.24 7.19
C SER A 151 11.54 -4.34 7.59
N ASP A 152 11.80 -4.14 8.89
CA ASP A 152 13.13 -4.27 9.50
C ASP A 152 14.23 -3.48 8.75
N PHE A 153 14.03 -2.19 8.59
CA PHE A 153 15.01 -1.31 7.93
C PHE A 153 16.38 -1.33 8.63
N ARG A 154 16.42 -1.51 9.96
CA ARG A 154 17.67 -1.64 10.70
C ARG A 154 18.47 -2.85 10.19
N ARG A 155 17.81 -3.98 10.01
CA ARG A 155 18.45 -5.17 9.46
C ARG A 155 18.95 -4.95 8.03
N VAL A 156 18.21 -4.18 7.22
CA VAL A 156 18.65 -3.80 5.86
C VAL A 156 19.94 -3.00 5.90
N LEU A 157 20.05 -2.02 6.81
CA LEU A 157 21.25 -1.20 6.98
C LEU A 157 22.44 -2.05 7.49
N GLU A 158 22.22 -2.96 8.44
CA GLU A 158 23.25 -3.88 8.95
C GLU A 158 23.82 -4.81 7.87
N ILE A 159 22.96 -5.36 7.02
CA ILE A 159 23.37 -6.26 5.93
C ILE A 159 24.15 -5.50 4.85
N GLY A 160 23.95 -4.19 4.74
CA GLY A 160 24.57 -3.38 3.70
C GLY A 160 24.07 -3.75 2.30
N ASN A 161 22.81 -4.11 2.17
CA ASN A 161 22.25 -4.55 0.91
C ASN A 161 22.27 -3.44 -0.14
N THR A 162 22.72 -3.80 -1.34
CA THR A 162 22.78 -2.93 -2.53
C THR A 162 21.56 -3.06 -3.44
N SER A 163 20.47 -3.65 -2.96
CA SER A 163 19.23 -3.77 -3.75
C SER A 163 18.69 -2.38 -4.07
N GLU A 164 18.35 -2.17 -5.34
CA GLU A 164 17.77 -0.89 -5.83
C GLU A 164 16.56 -0.43 -5.01
N ALA A 165 15.80 -1.36 -4.44
CA ALA A 165 14.62 -1.08 -3.64
C ALA A 165 14.91 -0.27 -2.37
N TYR A 166 16.11 -0.45 -1.78
CA TYR A 166 16.54 0.24 -0.57
C TYR A 166 17.61 1.32 -0.80
N ASP A 167 17.98 1.59 -2.06
CA ASP A 167 19.02 2.57 -2.37
C ASP A 167 18.71 3.95 -1.77
N GLU A 168 17.47 4.37 -1.78
CA GLU A 168 17.07 5.67 -1.19
C GLU A 168 17.32 5.73 0.33
N LEU A 169 17.17 4.62 1.05
CA LEU A 169 17.46 4.54 2.48
C LEU A 169 18.97 4.70 2.74
N PHE A 170 19.81 3.96 2.00
CA PHE A 170 21.26 4.06 2.12
C PHE A 170 21.77 5.44 1.74
N ARG A 171 21.23 6.05 0.68
CA ARG A 171 21.61 7.41 0.24
C ARG A 171 21.21 8.45 1.26
N TYR A 172 20.03 8.31 1.87
CA TYR A 172 19.57 9.20 2.91
C TYR A 172 20.56 9.23 4.09
N PHE A 173 20.87 8.09 4.68
CA PHE A 173 21.82 8.02 5.80
C PHE A 173 23.24 8.39 5.41
N LYS A 174 23.65 8.14 4.18
CA LYS A 174 24.99 8.55 3.71
C LYS A 174 25.14 10.07 3.55
N PHE A 175 24.13 10.77 3.04
CA PHE A 175 24.27 12.16 2.60
C PHE A 175 23.49 13.17 3.43
N HIS A 176 22.42 12.78 4.07
CA HIS A 176 21.52 13.68 4.81
C HIS A 176 21.52 13.43 6.30
N ASP A 177 21.69 12.20 6.73
CA ASP A 177 21.71 11.82 8.15
C ASP A 177 22.84 10.83 8.47
N PRO A 178 24.13 11.23 8.28
CA PRO A 178 25.26 10.33 8.50
C PRO A 178 25.47 9.92 9.96
N PHE A 179 24.81 10.57 10.89
CA PHE A 179 24.86 10.25 12.33
C PHE A 179 23.65 9.45 12.79
N HIS A 180 22.72 9.09 11.89
CA HIS A 180 21.53 8.30 12.17
C HIS A 180 20.60 8.92 13.22
N GLU A 181 20.51 10.27 13.26
CA GLU A 181 19.69 10.99 14.24
C GLU A 181 18.17 10.77 14.03
N THR A 182 17.77 10.43 12.79
CA THR A 182 16.36 10.16 12.44
C THR A 182 16.05 8.68 12.31
N GLU A 183 17.00 7.77 12.56
CA GLU A 183 16.84 6.34 12.36
C GLU A 183 15.61 5.79 13.10
N ASP A 184 15.46 6.13 14.38
CA ASP A 184 14.34 5.65 15.20
C ASP A 184 12.95 6.11 14.72
N ARG A 185 12.88 7.11 13.84
CA ARG A 185 11.61 7.56 13.23
C ARG A 185 11.16 6.70 12.05
N LEU A 186 12.11 5.99 11.44
CA LEU A 186 11.88 5.10 10.31
C LEU A 186 11.73 3.64 10.74
N MET A 187 12.28 3.28 11.91
CA MET A 187 12.28 1.92 12.48
C MET A 187 11.04 1.65 13.31
#